data_be4abc7358c323057840ccdc423beb8d
#
_entry.id   be4abc7358c323057840ccdc423beb8d
#
_cell.length_a   1.000
_cell.length_b   1.000
_cell.length_c   1.000
_cell.angle_alpha   90.00
_cell.angle_beta   90.00
_cell.angle_gamma   90.00
#
_symmetry.space_group_name_H-M   'P 1'
#
loop_
_entity.id
_entity.type
_entity.pdbx_description
1 polymer ?
#
loop_
_entity_poly.entity_id
_entity_poly.type
_entity_poly.pdbx_seq_one_letter_code
_entity_poly.pdbx_strand_id
1 'polypeptide(L)'
;MAGDPRGFAPLEPARHRVGERTELYDGTVTVDHWFTVPIDHALGLAEAEAQDAAGTGVGPHGRGTLTVFAREIRAKDDPEGERPWALYLQGGPGSAGPRPARLSGWLGALAESYRVLLLDQRGTGRSTPATVATLTAPGAFATDEARAEHLVHLRAPSIVRDAEMLRLALGAGPWTTLGQSFGGFCTLSYLSFHPEGLQRSLVTGGLAPLTGHADRVYRATYARMRARAEEFFDRHPADRDAWAEAVGLIRAAEAAGAPIPLPGGGPLTVGRAQALGMLLGGNTRVDRLHWVLAEAVDRTGPAPRLSETFLAAVADQDDRLVNPLYTVLHEAIYAQPADLADGRADTGWSASRMLAEHPDFDPEATAVPLPTGEHVMPWSVEVDPRLRPLAGTARLLAERTQWGPLYDVASLAQNTVPVAAAVYADDVYVDRDLSIETARRVRGLRVWETGAFHHDGIADDGPAILDRLLAMTTPDGAGTTTAPDPVD
;
A
#
# COMPACT_ATOMS: atom_id res chain seq x y z
N MET A 1 6.45 -12.81 31.94
CA MET A 1 6.55 -12.43 30.50
C MET A 1 6.00 -11.02 30.38
N ALA A 2 6.73 -10.09 29.77
CA ALA A 2 6.16 -8.78 29.46
C ALA A 2 4.97 -8.99 28.51
N GLY A 3 3.85 -8.29 28.73
CA GLY A 3 2.69 -8.36 27.84
C GLY A 3 3.05 -7.84 26.45
N ASP A 4 2.23 -8.17 25.46
CA ASP A 4 2.35 -7.64 24.10
C ASP A 4 2.30 -6.10 24.14
N PRO A 5 3.30 -5.37 23.59
CA PRO A 5 3.36 -3.90 23.65
C PRO A 5 2.20 -3.22 22.92
N ARG A 6 1.46 -3.97 22.08
CA ARG A 6 0.24 -3.50 21.39
C ARG A 6 -1.01 -3.67 22.25
N GLY A 7 -0.93 -4.36 23.39
CA GLY A 7 -2.09 -4.74 24.20
C GLY A 7 -2.90 -5.90 23.62
N PHE A 8 -2.35 -6.67 22.68
CA PHE A 8 -3.06 -7.78 22.05
C PHE A 8 -3.20 -8.97 23.02
N ALA A 9 -4.33 -9.69 22.90
CA ALA A 9 -4.59 -10.94 23.61
C ALA A 9 -3.56 -12.03 23.23
N PRO A 10 -3.42 -13.12 24.00
CA PRO A 10 -2.57 -14.24 23.63
C PRO A 10 -2.84 -14.77 22.22
N LEU A 11 -1.78 -15.18 21.52
CA LEU A 11 -1.90 -15.68 20.15
C LEU A 11 -2.60 -17.05 20.15
N GLU A 12 -3.61 -17.19 19.30
CA GLU A 12 -4.35 -18.44 19.09
C GLU A 12 -4.62 -18.64 17.59
N PRO A 13 -4.88 -19.88 17.11
CA PRO A 13 -5.24 -20.13 15.73
C PRO A 13 -6.59 -19.49 15.36
N ALA A 14 -6.69 -18.95 14.14
CA ALA A 14 -7.98 -18.53 13.58
C ALA A 14 -8.94 -19.72 13.39
N ARG A 15 -10.26 -19.46 13.37
CA ARG A 15 -11.21 -20.44 12.85
C ARG A 15 -11.00 -20.58 11.36
N HIS A 16 -10.72 -21.78 10.88
CA HIS A 16 -10.34 -22.02 9.48
C HIS A 16 -11.36 -22.89 8.75
N ARG A 17 -11.68 -22.52 7.53
CA ARG A 17 -12.48 -23.30 6.59
C ARG A 17 -11.80 -23.30 5.22
N VAL A 18 -11.54 -24.48 4.69
CA VAL A 18 -11.08 -24.66 3.32
C VAL A 18 -12.26 -24.39 2.38
N GLY A 19 -12.02 -23.62 1.34
CA GLY A 19 -12.99 -23.25 0.32
C GLY A 19 -12.84 -24.08 -0.95
N GLU A 20 -12.99 -23.40 -2.08
CA GLU A 20 -12.94 -24.02 -3.41
C GLU A 20 -11.49 -24.38 -3.79
N ARG A 21 -11.31 -25.56 -4.42
CA ARG A 21 -10.09 -25.95 -5.13
C ARG A 21 -10.37 -25.87 -6.63
N THR A 22 -9.60 -25.05 -7.33
CA THR A 22 -9.76 -24.82 -8.76
C THR A 22 -8.44 -25.08 -9.47
N GLU A 23 -8.49 -25.75 -10.61
CA GLU A 23 -7.37 -25.87 -11.54
C GLU A 23 -7.53 -24.83 -12.64
N LEU A 24 -6.52 -23.97 -12.80
CA LEU A 24 -6.47 -22.98 -13.88
C LEU A 24 -6.07 -23.64 -15.20
N TYR A 25 -6.28 -22.92 -16.30
CA TYR A 25 -6.02 -23.45 -17.64
C TYR A 25 -4.57 -23.90 -17.89
N ASP A 26 -3.61 -23.30 -17.20
CA ASP A 26 -2.16 -23.65 -17.26
C ASP A 26 -1.76 -24.81 -16.33
N GLY A 27 -2.71 -25.40 -15.63
CA GLY A 27 -2.50 -26.48 -14.66
C GLY A 27 -2.14 -25.99 -13.25
N THR A 28 -2.10 -24.68 -13.03
CA THR A 28 -1.95 -24.10 -11.69
C THR A 28 -3.15 -24.47 -10.82
N VAL A 29 -2.92 -24.95 -9.60
CA VAL A 29 -3.98 -25.23 -8.64
C VAL A 29 -4.12 -24.07 -7.67
N THR A 30 -5.35 -23.64 -7.44
CA THR A 30 -5.68 -22.66 -6.41
C THR A 30 -6.59 -23.28 -5.35
N VAL A 31 -6.36 -22.93 -4.08
CA VAL A 31 -7.21 -23.33 -2.97
C VAL A 31 -7.60 -22.08 -2.19
N ASP A 32 -8.89 -21.87 -2.03
CA ASP A 32 -9.42 -20.77 -1.23
C ASP A 32 -9.45 -21.15 0.26
N HIS A 33 -9.03 -20.21 1.11
CA HIS A 33 -9.06 -20.35 2.56
C HIS A 33 -9.82 -19.19 3.17
N TRP A 34 -10.66 -19.49 4.15
CA TRP A 34 -11.45 -18.54 4.90
C TRP A 34 -11.14 -18.67 6.38
N PHE A 35 -10.88 -17.54 7.02
CA PHE A 35 -10.53 -17.51 8.43
C PHE A 35 -11.40 -16.49 9.15
N THR A 36 -11.81 -16.82 10.40
CA THR A 36 -12.44 -15.85 11.30
C THR A 36 -11.41 -15.41 12.32
N VAL A 37 -11.27 -14.11 12.47
CA VAL A 37 -10.33 -13.46 13.40
C VAL A 37 -11.02 -12.31 14.14
N PRO A 38 -10.54 -11.88 15.33
CA PRO A 38 -11.04 -10.68 15.98
C PRO A 38 -10.80 -9.42 15.13
N ILE A 39 -11.72 -8.46 15.17
CA ILE A 39 -11.47 -7.10 14.64
C ILE A 39 -10.47 -6.42 15.56
N ASP A 40 -10.77 -6.36 16.84
CA ASP A 40 -9.86 -5.87 17.87
C ASP A 40 -9.07 -7.05 18.47
N HIS A 41 -7.78 -7.07 18.20
CA HIS A 41 -6.87 -8.09 18.73
C HIS A 41 -6.53 -7.93 20.23
N ALA A 42 -7.01 -6.89 20.90
CA ALA A 42 -7.00 -6.86 22.35
C ALA A 42 -7.90 -7.94 22.97
N LEU A 43 -8.83 -8.49 22.17
CA LEU A 43 -9.73 -9.57 22.54
C LEU A 43 -9.24 -10.91 21.99
N GLY A 44 -9.49 -11.99 22.72
CA GLY A 44 -9.43 -13.33 22.19
C GLY A 44 -10.61 -13.62 21.25
N LEU A 45 -10.47 -14.66 20.41
CA LEU A 45 -11.48 -14.98 19.40
C LEU A 45 -12.85 -15.28 20.02
N ALA A 46 -12.89 -16.01 21.14
CA ALA A 46 -14.13 -16.32 21.83
C ALA A 46 -14.87 -15.08 22.36
N GLU A 47 -14.12 -14.08 22.84
CA GLU A 47 -14.69 -12.80 23.31
C GLU A 47 -15.23 -11.98 22.13
N ALA A 48 -14.50 -11.95 21.01
CA ALA A 48 -14.94 -11.29 19.78
C ALA A 48 -16.20 -11.96 19.20
N GLU A 49 -16.29 -13.30 19.20
CA GLU A 49 -17.49 -14.05 18.81
C GLU A 49 -18.68 -13.73 19.75
N ALA A 50 -18.44 -13.53 21.05
CA ALA A 50 -19.48 -13.11 21.98
C ALA A 50 -19.99 -11.69 21.68
N GLN A 51 -19.12 -10.80 21.25
CA GLN A 51 -19.52 -9.45 20.77
C GLN A 51 -20.37 -9.54 19.49
N ASP A 52 -20.07 -10.45 18.55
CA ASP A 52 -20.91 -10.71 17.38
C ASP A 52 -22.35 -11.06 17.81
N ALA A 53 -22.48 -11.96 18.79
CA ALA A 53 -23.79 -12.41 19.28
C ALA A 53 -24.57 -11.29 20.00
N ALA A 54 -23.85 -10.38 20.68
CA ALA A 54 -24.43 -9.26 21.41
C ALA A 54 -24.64 -7.98 20.54
N GLY A 55 -24.01 -7.89 19.36
CA GLY A 55 -24.01 -6.71 18.52
C GLY A 55 -23.24 -5.53 19.14
N THR A 56 -22.19 -5.80 19.90
CA THR A 56 -21.44 -4.79 20.69
C THR A 56 -19.98 -4.61 20.24
N GLY A 57 -19.56 -5.27 19.17
CA GLY A 57 -18.19 -5.14 18.65
C GLY A 57 -17.97 -3.82 17.90
N VAL A 58 -16.70 -3.53 17.64
CA VAL A 58 -16.25 -2.28 16.96
C VAL A 58 -16.41 -2.31 15.44
N GLY A 59 -16.86 -3.40 14.88
CA GLY A 59 -17.09 -3.55 13.44
C GLY A 59 -18.47 -3.11 12.98
N PRO A 60 -18.71 -3.17 11.66
CA PRO A 60 -20.02 -2.87 11.10
C PRO A 60 -21.13 -3.69 11.77
N HIS A 61 -22.25 -3.03 12.08
CA HIS A 61 -23.41 -3.65 12.78
C HIS A 61 -23.04 -4.27 14.14
N GLY A 62 -22.03 -3.73 14.82
CA GLY A 62 -21.59 -4.23 16.12
C GLY A 62 -20.84 -5.57 16.06
N ARG A 63 -20.24 -5.92 14.92
CA ARG A 63 -19.42 -7.13 14.77
C ARG A 63 -18.13 -7.04 15.57
N GLY A 64 -17.77 -8.13 16.26
CA GLY A 64 -16.49 -8.30 16.96
C GLY A 64 -15.47 -9.07 16.12
N THR A 65 -15.93 -9.85 15.11
CA THR A 65 -15.06 -10.61 14.21
C THR A 65 -15.14 -10.13 12.77
N LEU A 66 -14.11 -10.44 12.01
CA LEU A 66 -14.10 -10.31 10.57
C LEU A 66 -13.61 -11.62 9.91
N THR A 67 -13.95 -11.76 8.63
CA THR A 67 -13.44 -12.85 7.81
C THR A 67 -12.18 -12.37 7.08
N VAL A 68 -11.11 -13.15 7.16
CA VAL A 68 -9.90 -13.00 6.33
C VAL A 68 -9.93 -14.09 5.26
N PHE A 69 -9.69 -13.69 4.03
CA PHE A 69 -9.57 -14.58 2.88
C PHE A 69 -8.12 -14.66 2.44
N ALA A 70 -7.68 -15.86 2.09
CA ALA A 70 -6.40 -16.08 1.43
C ALA A 70 -6.55 -17.12 0.33
N ARG A 71 -5.81 -16.97 -0.75
CA ARG A 71 -5.75 -17.94 -1.83
C ARG A 71 -4.36 -18.57 -1.88
N GLU A 72 -4.32 -19.88 -1.68
CA GLU A 72 -3.13 -20.67 -1.91
C GLU A 72 -2.96 -20.92 -3.40
N ILE A 73 -1.76 -20.71 -3.90
CA ILE A 73 -1.34 -20.98 -5.27
C ILE A 73 -0.32 -22.13 -5.21
N ARG A 74 -0.58 -23.17 -6.00
CA ARG A 74 0.29 -24.33 -6.16
C ARG A 74 0.68 -24.47 -7.62
N ALA A 75 1.95 -24.70 -7.88
CA ALA A 75 2.41 -24.96 -9.24
C ALA A 75 1.89 -26.32 -9.75
N LYS A 76 1.76 -26.47 -11.05
CA LYS A 76 1.23 -27.69 -11.70
C LYS A 76 2.01 -28.96 -11.36
N ASP A 77 3.29 -28.85 -11.02
CA ASP A 77 4.17 -29.93 -10.60
C ASP A 77 4.19 -30.18 -9.08
N ASP A 78 3.38 -29.38 -8.33
CA ASP A 78 3.13 -29.55 -6.90
C ASP A 78 1.61 -29.38 -6.59
N PRO A 79 0.72 -30.14 -7.23
CA PRO A 79 -0.73 -29.94 -7.12
C PRO A 79 -1.27 -30.25 -5.72
N GLU A 80 -0.56 -31.02 -4.92
CA GLU A 80 -0.95 -31.36 -3.53
C GLU A 80 -0.38 -30.37 -2.51
N GLY A 81 0.56 -29.48 -2.92
CA GLY A 81 1.09 -28.42 -2.08
C GLY A 81 2.03 -28.92 -1.00
N GLU A 82 3.04 -29.68 -1.39
CA GLU A 82 4.08 -30.21 -0.48
C GLU A 82 5.20 -29.21 -0.24
N ARG A 83 5.37 -28.21 -1.13
CA ARG A 83 6.37 -27.14 -1.01
C ARG A 83 6.16 -26.33 0.28
N PRO A 84 7.21 -25.72 0.84
CA PRO A 84 7.08 -24.82 1.98
C PRO A 84 6.21 -23.61 1.65
N TRP A 85 5.66 -22.95 2.68
CA TRP A 85 4.82 -21.79 2.51
C TRP A 85 5.60 -20.51 2.25
N ALA A 86 5.09 -19.69 1.32
CA ALA A 86 5.42 -18.29 1.22
C ALA A 86 4.15 -17.43 1.35
N LEU A 87 4.19 -16.42 2.20
CA LEU A 87 3.13 -15.42 2.34
C LEU A 87 3.47 -14.19 1.50
N TYR A 88 2.56 -13.79 0.62
CA TYR A 88 2.65 -12.51 -0.07
C TYR A 88 1.85 -11.43 0.64
N LEU A 89 2.52 -10.34 0.99
CA LEU A 89 1.95 -9.15 1.60
C LEU A 89 1.86 -8.05 0.55
N GLN A 90 0.62 -7.74 0.16
CA GLN A 90 0.31 -6.79 -0.90
C GLN A 90 0.61 -5.35 -0.47
N GLY A 91 1.02 -4.51 -1.42
CA GLY A 91 1.13 -3.06 -1.28
C GLY A 91 -0.22 -2.34 -1.20
N GLY A 92 -0.19 -1.04 -1.22
CA GLY A 92 -1.34 -0.14 -1.08
C GLY A 92 -1.07 0.93 -0.03
N PRO A 93 -1.84 1.05 1.05
CA PRO A 93 -2.78 0.10 1.69
C PRO A 93 -4.10 -0.12 0.92
N GLY A 94 -4.84 -1.15 1.31
CA GLY A 94 -6.22 -1.37 0.82
C GLY A 94 -6.35 -2.18 -0.47
N SER A 95 -5.25 -2.65 -1.05
CA SER A 95 -5.29 -3.52 -2.23
C SER A 95 -5.45 -4.99 -1.84
N ALA A 96 -6.30 -5.70 -2.57
CA ALA A 96 -6.45 -7.15 -2.43
C ALA A 96 -5.22 -7.89 -2.99
N GLY A 97 -4.99 -9.11 -2.53
CA GLY A 97 -4.00 -9.99 -3.14
C GLY A 97 -4.26 -10.22 -4.64
N PRO A 98 -3.24 -10.53 -5.45
CA PRO A 98 -3.42 -10.74 -6.88
C PRO A 98 -4.41 -11.85 -7.22
N ARG A 99 -5.02 -11.77 -8.42
CA ARG A 99 -5.90 -12.81 -8.99
C ARG A 99 -5.28 -13.29 -10.30
N PRO A 100 -4.25 -14.15 -10.23
CA PRO A 100 -3.52 -14.58 -11.42
C PRO A 100 -4.40 -15.45 -12.32
N ALA A 101 -4.34 -15.20 -13.62
CA ALA A 101 -4.92 -16.09 -14.64
C ALA A 101 -3.92 -17.18 -15.06
N ARG A 102 -2.65 -17.01 -14.73
CA ARG A 102 -1.55 -17.96 -14.95
C ARG A 102 -0.38 -17.61 -14.05
N LEU A 103 0.53 -18.56 -13.83
CA LEU A 103 1.80 -18.28 -13.15
C LEU A 103 2.77 -17.58 -14.11
N SER A 104 3.19 -16.38 -13.76
CA SER A 104 4.18 -15.61 -14.52
C SER A 104 4.83 -14.54 -13.64
N GLY A 105 5.92 -13.93 -14.13
CA GLY A 105 6.66 -12.90 -13.39
C GLY A 105 7.11 -13.40 -12.02
N TRP A 106 7.07 -12.52 -11.02
CA TRP A 106 7.47 -12.82 -9.65
C TRP A 106 6.70 -14.00 -9.02
N LEU A 107 5.38 -14.10 -9.28
CA LEU A 107 4.57 -15.18 -8.70
C LEU A 107 4.96 -16.54 -9.29
N GLY A 108 5.26 -16.60 -10.58
CA GLY A 108 5.76 -17.80 -11.23
C GLY A 108 7.09 -18.25 -10.62
N ALA A 109 8.06 -17.33 -10.50
CA ALA A 109 9.36 -17.62 -9.91
C ALA A 109 9.24 -18.04 -8.43
N LEU A 110 8.41 -17.37 -7.63
CA LEU A 110 8.20 -17.76 -6.23
C LEU A 110 7.57 -19.15 -6.12
N ALA A 111 6.62 -19.47 -7.00
CA ALA A 111 5.91 -20.75 -7.01
C ALA A 111 6.80 -21.94 -7.43
N GLU A 112 7.98 -21.71 -8.02
CA GLU A 112 8.96 -22.79 -8.29
C GLU A 112 9.48 -23.45 -7.01
N SER A 113 9.53 -22.71 -5.91
CA SER A 113 10.07 -23.18 -4.64
C SER A 113 9.06 -23.23 -3.50
N TYR A 114 7.91 -22.60 -3.66
CA TYR A 114 6.90 -22.40 -2.60
C TYR A 114 5.49 -22.67 -3.11
N ARG A 115 4.61 -23.07 -2.20
CA ARG A 115 3.18 -22.81 -2.31
C ARG A 115 2.92 -21.43 -1.76
N VAL A 116 2.28 -20.56 -2.56
CA VAL A 116 2.19 -19.14 -2.24
C VAL A 116 0.82 -18.78 -1.71
N LEU A 117 0.76 -18.22 -0.50
CA LEU A 117 -0.47 -17.70 0.08
C LEU A 117 -0.64 -16.23 -0.28
N LEU A 118 -1.58 -15.93 -1.15
CA LEU A 118 -1.98 -14.58 -1.53
C LEU A 118 -3.05 -14.10 -0.55
N LEU A 119 -2.65 -13.25 0.39
CA LEU A 119 -3.52 -12.74 1.43
C LEU A 119 -4.32 -11.52 0.93
N ASP A 120 -5.65 -11.59 1.01
CA ASP A 120 -6.43 -10.37 1.10
C ASP A 120 -6.29 -9.86 2.54
N GLN A 121 -5.55 -8.79 2.73
CA GLN A 121 -5.41 -8.18 4.05
C GLN A 121 -6.78 -7.75 4.58
N ARG A 122 -6.96 -7.71 5.90
CA ARG A 122 -8.22 -7.29 6.53
C ARG A 122 -8.76 -6.00 5.92
N GLY A 123 -10.04 -5.96 5.60
CA GLY A 123 -10.69 -4.82 4.94
C GLY A 123 -10.54 -4.80 3.42
N THR A 124 -9.82 -5.75 2.80
CA THR A 124 -9.57 -5.76 1.35
C THR A 124 -10.21 -6.97 0.67
N GLY A 125 -10.47 -6.87 -0.63
CA GLY A 125 -10.91 -7.98 -1.47
C GLY A 125 -12.08 -8.76 -0.91
N ARG A 126 -11.85 -10.04 -0.55
CA ARG A 126 -12.84 -10.92 0.07
C ARG A 126 -12.73 -10.96 1.62
N SER A 127 -11.83 -10.19 2.21
CA SER A 127 -11.57 -10.12 3.65
C SER A 127 -12.42 -9.06 4.34
N THR A 128 -13.73 -9.28 4.47
CA THR A 128 -14.69 -8.31 5.03
C THR A 128 -14.40 -6.89 4.49
N PRO A 129 -14.68 -6.64 3.20
CA PRO A 129 -14.16 -5.47 2.52
C PRO A 129 -14.68 -4.16 3.10
N ALA A 130 -13.77 -3.23 3.39
CA ALA A 130 -14.05 -1.89 3.85
C ALA A 130 -14.22 -0.94 2.64
N THR A 131 -15.31 -1.11 1.91
CA THR A 131 -15.71 -0.23 0.80
C THR A 131 -16.54 0.94 1.30
N VAL A 132 -16.72 2.00 0.51
CA VAL A 132 -17.67 3.07 0.87
C VAL A 132 -19.04 2.48 1.16
N ALA A 133 -19.53 1.58 0.32
CA ALA A 133 -20.85 0.95 0.48
C ALA A 133 -20.98 0.19 1.81
N THR A 134 -19.97 -0.56 2.22
CA THR A 134 -20.01 -1.31 3.49
C THR A 134 -19.82 -0.42 4.71
N LEU A 135 -18.95 0.59 4.62
CA LEU A 135 -18.67 1.53 5.70
C LEU A 135 -19.81 2.52 5.96
N THR A 136 -20.62 2.81 4.93
CA THR A 136 -21.73 3.76 5.02
C THR A 136 -23.10 3.11 4.91
N ALA A 137 -23.18 1.76 4.95
CA ALA A 137 -24.44 1.05 4.94
C ALA A 137 -25.32 1.48 6.13
N PRO A 138 -26.66 1.56 5.95
CA PRO A 138 -27.56 1.93 7.03
C PRO A 138 -27.36 1.07 8.27
N GLY A 139 -27.07 1.70 9.42
CA GLY A 139 -26.84 1.00 10.68
C GLY A 139 -25.47 0.30 10.82
N ALA A 140 -24.58 0.43 9.84
CA ALA A 140 -23.24 -0.16 9.95
C ALA A 140 -22.45 0.45 11.10
N PHE A 141 -22.48 1.78 11.22
CA PHE A 141 -21.87 2.53 12.32
C PHE A 141 -22.82 3.64 12.77
N ALA A 142 -22.81 3.92 14.06
CA ALA A 142 -23.66 4.99 14.62
C ALA A 142 -23.12 6.39 14.29
N THR A 143 -21.79 6.54 14.22
CA THR A 143 -21.10 7.83 14.02
C THR A 143 -19.84 7.67 13.21
N ASP A 144 -19.25 8.79 12.77
CA ASP A 144 -17.93 8.83 12.12
C ASP A 144 -16.81 8.39 13.07
N GLU A 145 -16.93 8.66 14.37
CA GLU A 145 -15.97 8.23 15.40
C GLU A 145 -15.94 6.70 15.50
N ALA A 146 -17.11 6.05 15.53
CA ALA A 146 -17.18 4.58 15.55
C ALA A 146 -16.57 3.95 14.29
N ARG A 147 -16.78 4.59 13.13
CA ARG A 147 -16.18 4.17 11.86
C ARG A 147 -14.66 4.38 11.86
N ALA A 148 -14.19 5.53 12.36
CA ALA A 148 -12.76 5.80 12.48
C ALA A 148 -12.07 4.80 13.42
N GLU A 149 -12.69 4.46 14.55
CA GLU A 149 -12.19 3.44 15.47
C GLU A 149 -12.08 2.06 14.82
N HIS A 150 -13.10 1.64 14.07
CA HIS A 150 -13.01 0.40 13.28
C HIS A 150 -11.80 0.40 12.31
N LEU A 151 -11.60 1.51 11.59
CA LEU A 151 -10.53 1.59 10.58
C LEU A 151 -9.13 1.53 11.20
N VAL A 152 -8.94 1.98 12.44
CA VAL A 152 -7.65 1.85 13.15
C VAL A 152 -7.20 0.39 13.27
N HIS A 153 -8.15 -0.54 13.40
CA HIS A 153 -7.85 -1.97 13.48
C HIS A 153 -7.44 -2.60 12.13
N LEU A 154 -7.44 -1.84 11.02
CA LEU A 154 -7.05 -2.35 9.69
C LEU A 154 -5.59 -2.04 9.31
N ARG A 155 -4.75 -1.64 10.28
CA ARG A 155 -3.33 -1.27 10.08
C ARG A 155 -2.40 -2.47 10.15
N ALA A 156 -1.13 -2.27 9.77
CA ALA A 156 -0.10 -3.31 9.68
C ALA A 156 0.03 -4.23 10.92
N PRO A 157 0.01 -3.75 12.19
CA PRO A 157 0.11 -4.63 13.34
C PRO A 157 -1.01 -5.68 13.44
N SER A 158 -2.24 -5.31 13.04
CA SER A 158 -3.37 -6.24 13.03
C SER A 158 -3.30 -7.19 11.82
N ILE A 159 -2.82 -6.71 10.66
CA ILE A 159 -2.62 -7.55 9.47
C ILE A 159 -1.63 -8.67 9.76
N VAL A 160 -0.52 -8.39 10.41
CA VAL A 160 0.49 -9.43 10.72
C VAL A 160 0.04 -10.34 11.85
N ARG A 161 -0.80 -9.84 12.76
CA ARG A 161 -1.44 -10.68 13.76
C ARG A 161 -2.38 -11.69 13.13
N ASP A 162 -3.20 -11.27 12.16
CA ASP A 162 -3.99 -12.19 11.34
C ASP A 162 -3.10 -13.24 10.68
N ALA A 163 -2.03 -12.80 10.01
CA ALA A 163 -1.13 -13.71 9.32
C ALA A 163 -0.60 -14.82 10.25
N GLU A 164 -0.24 -14.50 11.50
CA GLU A 164 0.16 -15.49 12.49
C GLU A 164 -0.98 -16.41 12.91
N MET A 165 -2.18 -15.89 13.13
CA MET A 165 -3.35 -16.69 13.42
C MET A 165 -3.69 -17.66 12.27
N LEU A 166 -3.51 -17.22 11.02
CA LEU A 166 -3.67 -18.03 9.81
C LEU A 166 -2.58 -19.10 9.73
N ARG A 167 -1.31 -18.74 9.95
CA ARG A 167 -0.20 -19.69 9.96
C ARG A 167 -0.44 -20.85 10.93
N LEU A 168 -0.86 -20.53 12.14
CA LEU A 168 -1.20 -21.53 13.17
C LEU A 168 -2.39 -22.39 12.74
N ALA A 169 -3.42 -21.80 12.17
CA ALA A 169 -4.62 -22.53 11.72
C ALA A 169 -4.34 -23.47 10.53
N LEU A 170 -3.36 -23.14 9.68
CA LEU A 170 -2.86 -23.98 8.60
C LEU A 170 -1.89 -25.05 9.07
N GLY A 171 -1.48 -25.05 10.35
CA GLY A 171 -0.43 -25.94 10.87
C GLY A 171 0.93 -25.70 10.21
N ALA A 172 1.15 -24.48 9.66
CA ALA A 172 2.37 -24.13 8.98
C ALA A 172 3.51 -23.84 9.98
N GLY A 173 4.72 -24.33 9.67
CA GLY A 173 5.96 -23.88 10.32
C GLY A 173 6.27 -22.41 9.99
N PRO A 174 7.41 -21.88 10.45
CA PRO A 174 7.86 -20.56 10.00
C PRO A 174 7.91 -20.47 8.49
N TRP A 175 7.36 -19.41 7.91
CA TRP A 175 7.23 -19.24 6.47
C TRP A 175 8.11 -18.12 5.90
N THR A 176 8.29 -18.13 4.60
CA THR A 176 8.93 -17.03 3.87
C THR A 176 7.88 -15.94 3.63
N THR A 177 8.25 -14.64 3.80
CA THR A 177 7.39 -13.53 3.38
C THR A 177 8.00 -12.79 2.18
N LEU A 178 7.13 -12.32 1.28
CA LEU A 178 7.45 -11.36 0.24
C LEU A 178 6.52 -10.15 0.43
N GLY A 179 7.09 -9.01 0.81
CA GLY A 179 6.37 -7.76 0.99
C GLY A 179 6.74 -6.73 -0.08
N GLN A 180 5.74 -6.23 -0.81
CA GLN A 180 5.92 -5.18 -1.80
C GLN A 180 5.31 -3.89 -1.29
N SER A 181 6.05 -2.75 -1.34
CA SER A 181 5.56 -1.44 -0.91
C SER A 181 5.02 -1.48 0.54
N PHE A 182 3.78 -1.12 0.81
CA PHE A 182 3.13 -1.26 2.13
C PHE A 182 3.23 -2.70 2.68
N GLY A 183 3.30 -3.72 1.83
CA GLY A 183 3.58 -5.10 2.27
C GLY A 183 4.94 -5.25 2.94
N GLY A 184 5.93 -4.44 2.56
CA GLY A 184 7.21 -4.33 3.27
C GLY A 184 7.06 -3.66 4.64
N PHE A 185 6.18 -2.67 4.79
CA PHE A 185 5.84 -2.07 6.09
C PHE A 185 5.19 -3.14 7.00
N CYS A 186 4.30 -3.96 6.45
CA CYS A 186 3.76 -5.13 7.15
C CYS A 186 4.89 -6.12 7.53
N THR A 187 5.88 -6.34 6.67
CA THR A 187 7.02 -7.20 6.97
C THR A 187 7.84 -6.66 8.15
N LEU A 188 8.08 -5.35 8.23
CA LEU A 188 8.74 -4.73 9.39
C LEU A 188 7.93 -4.91 10.69
N SER A 189 6.59 -4.78 10.62
CA SER A 189 5.70 -5.11 11.74
C SER A 189 5.79 -6.59 12.11
N TYR A 190 5.88 -7.49 11.14
CA TYR A 190 5.99 -8.92 11.37
C TYR A 190 7.29 -9.27 12.10
N LEU A 191 8.42 -8.75 11.60
CA LEU A 191 9.74 -8.89 12.23
C LEU A 191 9.79 -8.30 13.64
N SER A 192 9.00 -7.26 13.89
CA SER A 192 8.90 -6.62 15.20
C SER A 192 8.18 -7.48 16.24
N PHE A 193 7.08 -8.13 15.83
CA PHE A 193 6.11 -8.67 16.78
C PHE A 193 5.97 -10.18 16.75
N HIS A 194 6.35 -10.84 15.64
CA HIS A 194 6.21 -12.28 15.45
C HIS A 194 7.39 -12.88 14.65
N PRO A 195 8.66 -12.55 15.00
CA PRO A 195 9.82 -13.07 14.25
C PRO A 195 9.91 -14.60 14.25
N GLU A 196 9.33 -15.27 15.27
CA GLU A 196 9.28 -16.74 15.38
C GLU A 196 8.46 -17.41 14.29
N GLY A 197 7.52 -16.69 13.67
CA GLY A 197 6.72 -17.16 12.53
C GLY A 197 7.42 -17.04 11.19
N LEU A 198 8.64 -16.48 11.16
CA LEU A 198 9.36 -16.17 9.93
C LEU A 198 10.62 -17.04 9.73
N GLN A 199 10.72 -17.69 8.58
CA GLN A 199 11.94 -18.37 8.14
C GLN A 199 12.91 -17.37 7.48
N ARG A 200 12.38 -16.48 6.66
CA ARG A 200 13.07 -15.36 6.00
C ARG A 200 12.06 -14.33 5.50
N SER A 201 12.53 -13.13 5.19
CA SER A 201 11.70 -12.07 4.65
C SER A 201 12.37 -11.39 3.46
N LEU A 202 11.60 -11.18 2.39
CA LEU A 202 12.00 -10.49 1.17
C LEU A 202 11.14 -9.23 1.05
N VAL A 203 11.76 -8.09 0.75
CA VAL A 203 11.09 -6.80 0.65
C VAL A 203 11.47 -6.11 -0.67
N THR A 204 10.51 -5.54 -1.36
CA THR A 204 10.76 -4.74 -2.56
C THR A 204 10.09 -3.37 -2.42
N GLY A 205 10.87 -2.27 -2.48
CA GLY A 205 10.38 -0.91 -2.37
C GLY A 205 9.50 -0.66 -1.14
N GLY A 206 9.85 -1.22 0.04
CA GLY A 206 8.95 -1.27 1.18
C GLY A 206 9.61 -1.12 2.57
N LEU A 207 10.69 -0.36 2.69
CA LEU A 207 11.31 -0.08 3.99
C LEU A 207 10.85 1.30 4.52
N ALA A 208 9.74 1.31 5.26
CA ALA A 208 9.25 2.52 5.93
C ALA A 208 10.21 3.04 7.01
N PRO A 209 10.23 4.34 7.31
CA PRO A 209 10.94 4.86 8.47
C PRO A 209 10.35 4.27 9.77
N LEU A 210 11.22 3.80 10.67
CA LEU A 210 10.82 3.18 11.93
C LEU A 210 10.37 4.20 12.98
N THR A 211 10.79 5.45 12.84
CA THR A 211 10.49 6.56 13.74
C THR A 211 10.41 7.86 12.96
N GLY A 212 9.90 8.88 13.61
CA GLY A 212 9.70 10.20 13.02
C GLY A 212 8.26 10.40 12.53
N HIS A 213 7.89 11.67 12.42
CA HIS A 213 6.55 12.05 11.99
C HIS A 213 6.36 11.84 10.47
N ALA A 214 5.11 11.64 10.01
CA ALA A 214 4.77 11.48 8.60
C ALA A 214 5.25 12.65 7.71
N ASP A 215 5.41 13.86 8.26
CA ASP A 215 5.92 15.03 7.54
C ASP A 215 7.29 14.77 6.89
N ARG A 216 8.16 13.98 7.53
CA ARG A 216 9.47 13.66 6.95
C ARG A 216 9.36 12.80 5.69
N VAL A 217 8.35 11.93 5.64
CA VAL A 217 8.08 11.11 4.46
C VAL A 217 7.64 11.99 3.30
N TYR A 218 6.63 12.84 3.52
CA TYR A 218 6.10 13.69 2.46
C TYR A 218 7.11 14.76 1.99
N ARG A 219 7.93 15.30 2.90
CA ARG A 219 9.04 16.18 2.50
C ARG A 219 10.01 15.48 1.55
N ALA A 220 10.34 14.22 1.82
CA ALA A 220 11.21 13.43 0.96
C ALA A 220 10.52 13.07 -0.38
N THR A 221 9.27 12.59 -0.35
CA THR A 221 8.56 12.17 -1.56
C THR A 221 8.22 13.34 -2.49
N TYR A 222 7.92 14.55 -1.99
CA TYR A 222 7.81 15.75 -2.83
C TYR A 222 9.12 16.06 -3.55
N ALA A 223 10.25 15.96 -2.86
CA ALA A 223 11.56 16.20 -3.49
C ALA A 223 11.86 15.17 -4.60
N ARG A 224 11.56 13.87 -4.35
CA ARG A 224 11.71 12.81 -5.36
C ARG A 224 10.76 13.01 -6.55
N MET A 225 9.50 13.34 -6.28
CA MET A 225 8.52 13.62 -7.33
C MET A 225 8.92 14.80 -8.21
N ARG A 226 9.50 15.88 -7.62
CA ARG A 226 10.02 17.00 -8.40
C ARG A 226 11.11 16.53 -9.34
N ALA A 227 12.13 15.86 -8.83
CA ALA A 227 13.24 15.37 -9.64
C ALA A 227 12.75 14.46 -10.78
N ARG A 228 11.80 13.57 -10.48
CA ARG A 228 11.25 12.65 -11.48
C ARG A 228 10.37 13.35 -12.52
N ALA A 229 9.57 14.34 -12.10
CA ALA A 229 8.76 15.14 -13.04
C ALA A 229 9.63 15.99 -13.96
N GLU A 230 10.70 16.57 -13.42
CA GLU A 230 11.67 17.34 -14.22
C GLU A 230 12.40 16.45 -15.23
N GLU A 231 12.90 15.29 -14.80
CA GLU A 231 13.51 14.28 -15.71
C GLU A 231 12.55 13.88 -16.83
N PHE A 232 11.30 13.63 -16.50
CA PHE A 232 10.27 13.28 -17.49
C PHE A 232 10.04 14.40 -18.50
N PHE A 233 9.86 15.63 -18.04
CA PHE A 233 9.61 16.77 -18.92
C PHE A 233 10.85 17.22 -19.70
N ASP A 234 12.05 16.96 -19.20
CA ASP A 234 13.29 17.19 -19.95
C ASP A 234 13.45 16.18 -21.08
N ARG A 235 13.03 14.92 -20.84
CA ARG A 235 12.97 13.87 -21.87
C ARG A 235 11.88 14.13 -22.91
N HIS A 236 10.74 14.71 -22.49
CA HIS A 236 9.55 14.96 -23.30
C HIS A 236 9.12 16.45 -23.20
N PRO A 237 9.85 17.40 -23.80
CA PRO A 237 9.52 18.83 -23.65
C PRO A 237 8.13 19.21 -24.16
N ALA A 238 7.63 18.54 -25.22
CA ALA A 238 6.28 18.77 -25.73
C ALA A 238 5.18 18.38 -24.73
N ASP A 239 5.45 17.42 -23.84
CA ASP A 239 4.50 17.00 -22.82
C ASP A 239 4.37 18.04 -21.71
N ARG A 240 5.43 18.82 -21.45
CA ARG A 240 5.37 19.98 -20.54
C ARG A 240 4.39 21.03 -21.06
N ASP A 241 4.42 21.32 -22.35
CA ASP A 241 3.49 22.25 -22.98
C ASP A 241 2.06 21.69 -23.00
N ALA A 242 1.89 20.41 -23.30
CA ALA A 242 0.60 19.74 -23.29
C ALA A 242 -0.01 19.70 -21.87
N TRP A 243 0.80 19.46 -20.84
CA TRP A 243 0.38 19.53 -19.45
C TRP A 243 -0.06 20.95 -19.07
N ALA A 244 0.72 21.96 -19.43
CA ALA A 244 0.38 23.37 -19.17
C ALA A 244 -0.94 23.77 -19.86
N GLU A 245 -1.16 23.32 -21.10
CA GLU A 245 -2.41 23.58 -21.82
C GLU A 245 -3.60 22.86 -21.16
N ALA A 246 -3.43 21.59 -20.76
CA ALA A 246 -4.47 20.85 -20.07
C ALA A 246 -4.87 21.52 -18.74
N VAL A 247 -3.91 21.96 -17.94
CA VAL A 247 -4.14 22.74 -16.72
C VAL A 247 -4.86 24.06 -17.04
N GLY A 248 -4.47 24.74 -18.11
CA GLY A 248 -5.15 25.97 -18.58
C GLY A 248 -6.61 25.75 -18.91
N LEU A 249 -6.95 24.66 -19.61
CA LEU A 249 -8.33 24.29 -19.95
C LEU A 249 -9.16 23.96 -18.71
N ILE A 250 -8.58 23.25 -17.72
CA ILE A 250 -9.24 22.97 -16.44
C ILE A 250 -9.58 24.28 -15.73
N ARG A 251 -8.61 25.16 -15.55
CA ARG A 251 -8.80 26.47 -14.88
C ARG A 251 -9.81 27.35 -15.59
N ALA A 252 -9.79 27.38 -16.93
CA ALA A 252 -10.77 28.14 -17.70
C ALA A 252 -12.20 27.64 -17.47
N ALA A 253 -12.40 26.33 -17.38
CA ALA A 253 -13.68 25.73 -17.09
C ALA A 253 -14.15 25.99 -15.66
N GLU A 254 -13.26 25.92 -14.68
CA GLU A 254 -13.53 26.28 -13.28
C GLU A 254 -13.93 27.75 -13.15
N ALA A 255 -13.18 28.68 -13.77
CA ALA A 255 -13.45 30.10 -13.75
C ALA A 255 -14.77 30.48 -14.46
N ALA A 256 -15.17 29.72 -15.47
CA ALA A 256 -16.46 29.88 -16.13
C ALA A 256 -17.65 29.30 -15.35
N GLY A 257 -17.42 28.68 -14.19
CA GLY A 257 -18.46 27.98 -13.42
C GLY A 257 -19.05 26.76 -14.12
N ALA A 258 -18.32 26.20 -15.08
CA ALA A 258 -18.70 25.03 -15.86
C ALA A 258 -17.61 23.94 -15.79
N PRO A 259 -17.33 23.39 -14.59
CA PRO A 259 -16.26 22.43 -14.43
C PRO A 259 -16.46 21.18 -15.30
N ILE A 260 -15.38 20.66 -15.84
CA ILE A 260 -15.40 19.48 -16.71
C ILE A 260 -15.74 18.25 -15.85
N PRO A 261 -16.77 17.46 -16.19
CA PRO A 261 -17.09 16.24 -15.44
C PRO A 261 -16.11 15.13 -15.76
N LEU A 262 -15.74 14.34 -14.72
CA LEU A 262 -14.98 13.10 -14.91
C LEU A 262 -15.92 11.88 -15.10
N PRO A 263 -15.51 10.84 -15.84
CA PRO A 263 -16.28 9.61 -16.00
C PRO A 263 -16.68 8.94 -14.68
N GLY A 264 -15.82 8.99 -13.66
CA GLY A 264 -16.08 8.47 -12.30
C GLY A 264 -17.00 9.35 -11.43
N GLY A 265 -17.42 10.50 -11.94
CA GLY A 265 -18.25 11.50 -11.26
C GLY A 265 -17.44 12.61 -10.59
N GLY A 266 -18.14 13.70 -10.27
CA GLY A 266 -17.54 14.92 -9.75
C GLY A 266 -16.78 15.74 -10.80
N PRO A 267 -16.32 16.95 -10.43
CA PRO A 267 -15.59 17.84 -11.32
C PRO A 267 -14.15 17.41 -11.48
N LEU A 268 -13.59 17.55 -12.68
CA LEU A 268 -12.15 17.56 -12.88
C LEU A 268 -11.61 18.86 -12.28
N THR A 269 -10.66 18.74 -11.37
CA THR A 269 -9.88 19.87 -10.81
C THR A 269 -8.42 19.69 -11.17
N VAL A 270 -7.63 20.77 -11.05
CA VAL A 270 -6.18 20.67 -11.26
C VAL A 270 -5.55 19.65 -10.31
N GLY A 271 -5.97 19.62 -9.03
CA GLY A 271 -5.50 18.64 -8.06
C GLY A 271 -5.81 17.18 -8.46
N ARG A 272 -7.00 16.90 -9.02
CA ARG A 272 -7.30 15.55 -9.53
C ARG A 272 -6.44 15.19 -10.74
N ALA A 273 -6.20 16.13 -11.65
CA ALA A 273 -5.31 15.91 -12.80
C ALA A 273 -3.86 15.64 -12.35
N GLN A 274 -3.39 16.29 -11.27
CA GLN A 274 -2.04 16.04 -10.73
C GLN A 274 -1.82 14.57 -10.33
N ALA A 275 -2.86 13.82 -9.99
CA ALA A 275 -2.75 12.37 -9.69
C ALA A 275 -2.20 11.55 -10.87
N LEU A 276 -2.17 12.08 -12.09
CA LEU A 276 -1.45 11.45 -13.22
C LEU A 276 0.04 11.24 -12.92
N GLY A 277 0.63 11.98 -11.98
CA GLY A 277 1.99 11.77 -11.50
C GLY A 277 2.23 10.41 -10.84
N MET A 278 1.17 9.69 -10.46
CA MET A 278 1.25 8.27 -10.07
C MET A 278 1.85 7.38 -11.17
N LEU A 279 1.83 7.82 -12.43
CA LEU A 279 2.48 7.11 -13.53
C LEU A 279 4.01 7.27 -13.55
N LEU A 280 4.55 8.25 -12.82
CA LEU A 280 5.99 8.47 -12.71
C LEU A 280 6.71 7.45 -11.81
N GLY A 281 5.98 6.69 -11.00
CA GLY A 281 6.55 5.73 -10.05
C GLY A 281 7.01 4.40 -10.64
N GLY A 282 6.87 4.15 -11.93
CA GLY A 282 7.29 2.92 -12.60
C GLY A 282 8.13 3.16 -13.83
N ASN A 283 8.91 2.17 -14.29
CA ASN A 283 9.72 2.28 -15.50
C ASN A 283 8.85 2.34 -16.76
N THR A 284 7.90 1.43 -16.89
CA THR A 284 7.04 1.33 -18.09
C THR A 284 5.83 2.23 -18.01
N ARG A 285 5.38 2.59 -16.81
CA ARG A 285 4.23 3.50 -16.63
C ARG A 285 4.53 4.94 -17.03
N VAL A 286 5.79 5.34 -17.02
CA VAL A 286 6.21 6.69 -17.45
C VAL A 286 5.91 6.91 -18.93
N ASP A 287 6.06 5.90 -19.78
CA ASP A 287 5.71 6.01 -21.19
C ASP A 287 4.19 6.16 -21.40
N ARG A 288 3.38 5.56 -20.48
CA ARG A 288 1.93 5.79 -20.50
C ARG A 288 1.57 7.24 -20.22
N LEU A 289 2.29 7.92 -19.31
CA LEU A 289 2.08 9.35 -19.08
C LEU A 289 2.38 10.16 -20.33
N HIS A 290 3.48 9.84 -21.03
CA HIS A 290 3.80 10.47 -22.32
C HIS A 290 2.64 10.36 -23.31
N TRP A 291 2.11 9.16 -23.53
CA TRP A 291 0.99 8.97 -24.46
C TRP A 291 -0.28 9.69 -24.02
N VAL A 292 -0.59 9.72 -22.74
CA VAL A 292 -1.72 10.49 -22.20
C VAL A 292 -1.57 11.98 -22.47
N LEU A 293 -0.37 12.54 -22.28
CA LEU A 293 -0.10 13.96 -22.49
C LEU A 293 -0.02 14.32 -23.97
N ALA A 294 0.58 13.46 -24.81
CA ALA A 294 0.62 13.65 -26.26
C ALA A 294 -0.79 13.74 -26.88
N GLU A 295 -1.77 13.06 -26.27
CA GLU A 295 -3.16 13.05 -26.70
C GLU A 295 -4.08 13.89 -25.80
N ALA A 296 -3.54 14.73 -24.91
CA ALA A 296 -4.35 15.39 -23.88
C ALA A 296 -5.40 16.35 -24.44
N VAL A 297 -5.15 16.99 -25.58
CA VAL A 297 -6.00 18.04 -26.15
C VAL A 297 -6.56 17.64 -27.51
N ASP A 298 -7.88 17.56 -27.58
CA ASP A 298 -8.62 17.39 -28.83
C ASP A 298 -8.83 18.76 -29.52
N ARG A 299 -8.35 18.84 -30.78
CA ARG A 299 -8.42 20.04 -31.61
C ARG A 299 -9.35 19.87 -32.86
N THR A 300 -10.11 18.79 -32.87
CA THR A 300 -11.03 18.49 -34.03
C THR A 300 -12.27 19.37 -34.04
N GLY A 301 -12.60 20.00 -32.89
CA GLY A 301 -13.75 20.89 -32.74
C GLY A 301 -13.40 22.36 -32.98
N PRO A 302 -14.39 23.28 -32.79
CA PRO A 302 -14.20 24.71 -32.99
C PRO A 302 -13.29 25.39 -31.98
N ALA A 303 -13.04 24.75 -30.85
CA ALA A 303 -12.10 25.16 -29.81
C ALA A 303 -11.39 23.94 -29.22
N PRO A 304 -10.14 24.12 -28.72
CA PRO A 304 -9.43 23.07 -28.00
C PRO A 304 -10.21 22.63 -26.76
N ARG A 305 -10.22 21.32 -26.50
CA ARG A 305 -10.82 20.72 -25.30
C ARG A 305 -9.99 19.55 -24.83
N LEU A 306 -10.14 19.16 -23.55
CA LEU A 306 -9.53 17.93 -23.07
C LEU A 306 -10.11 16.72 -23.79
N SER A 307 -9.23 15.79 -24.17
CA SER A 307 -9.61 14.56 -24.86
C SER A 307 -10.24 13.54 -23.91
N GLU A 308 -11.02 12.62 -24.45
CA GLU A 308 -11.56 11.49 -23.69
C GLU A 308 -10.43 10.59 -23.14
N THR A 309 -9.30 10.47 -23.87
CA THR A 309 -8.10 9.74 -23.41
C THR A 309 -7.57 10.35 -22.12
N PHE A 310 -7.41 11.67 -22.07
CA PHE A 310 -6.94 12.36 -20.87
C PHE A 310 -7.93 12.21 -19.71
N LEU A 311 -9.21 12.45 -19.94
CA LEU A 311 -10.24 12.33 -18.90
C LEU A 311 -10.33 10.91 -18.34
N ALA A 312 -10.25 9.90 -19.21
CA ALA A 312 -10.23 8.50 -18.78
C ALA A 312 -8.98 8.15 -17.98
N ALA A 313 -7.81 8.69 -18.36
CA ALA A 313 -6.57 8.46 -17.63
C ALA A 313 -6.60 9.07 -16.22
N VAL A 314 -7.16 10.28 -16.06
CA VAL A 314 -7.37 10.88 -14.74
C VAL A 314 -8.35 10.05 -13.91
N ALA A 315 -9.48 9.62 -14.51
CA ALA A 315 -10.46 8.79 -13.82
C ALA A 315 -9.87 7.44 -13.35
N ASP A 316 -8.97 6.83 -14.12
CA ASP A 316 -8.27 5.60 -13.76
C ASP A 316 -7.35 5.78 -12.52
N GLN A 317 -6.72 6.96 -12.36
CA GLN A 317 -5.98 7.27 -11.13
C GLN A 317 -6.93 7.54 -9.95
N ASP A 318 -8.06 8.21 -10.20
CA ASP A 318 -9.08 8.42 -9.18
C ASP A 318 -9.64 7.10 -8.63
N ASP A 319 -9.78 6.05 -9.44
CA ASP A 319 -10.28 4.75 -8.99
C ASP A 319 -9.40 4.12 -7.91
N ARG A 320 -8.11 4.42 -7.87
CA ARG A 320 -7.23 4.08 -6.73
C ARG A 320 -7.58 4.89 -5.50
N LEU A 321 -7.79 6.20 -5.68
CA LEU A 321 -8.14 7.11 -4.59
C LEU A 321 -9.53 6.82 -4.02
N VAL A 322 -10.44 6.21 -4.80
CA VAL A 322 -11.76 5.78 -4.31
C VAL A 322 -11.69 4.53 -3.42
N ASN A 323 -10.57 3.84 -3.37
CA ASN A 323 -10.36 2.82 -2.35
C ASN A 323 -10.30 3.49 -0.96
N PRO A 324 -11.30 3.29 -0.06
CA PRO A 324 -11.34 4.02 1.19
C PRO A 324 -10.11 3.78 2.06
N LEU A 325 -9.59 2.56 2.09
CA LEU A 325 -8.41 2.23 2.89
C LEU A 325 -7.17 2.93 2.35
N TYR A 326 -7.04 3.04 1.02
CA TYR A 326 -5.95 3.82 0.44
C TYR A 326 -6.04 5.28 0.86
N THR A 327 -7.19 5.92 0.68
CA THR A 327 -7.34 7.36 0.92
C THR A 327 -7.36 7.70 2.41
N VAL A 328 -8.19 7.03 3.22
CA VAL A 328 -8.39 7.45 4.62
C VAL A 328 -7.35 6.89 5.59
N LEU A 329 -6.63 5.80 5.22
CA LEU A 329 -5.55 5.24 6.03
C LEU A 329 -4.15 5.54 5.48
N HIS A 330 -4.02 6.26 4.36
CA HIS A 330 -2.72 6.45 3.72
C HIS A 330 -1.68 7.05 4.67
N GLU A 331 -2.00 8.14 5.34
CA GLU A 331 -1.08 8.72 6.33
C GLU A 331 -0.97 7.89 7.61
N ALA A 332 -2.02 7.16 7.97
CA ALA A 332 -2.04 6.31 9.16
C ALA A 332 -1.07 5.12 9.11
N ILE A 333 -0.56 4.76 7.90
CA ILE A 333 0.49 3.74 7.77
C ILE A 333 1.84 4.20 8.35
N TYR A 334 2.01 5.50 8.58
CA TYR A 334 3.17 6.11 9.22
C TYR A 334 2.90 6.58 10.65
N ALA A 335 1.63 6.63 11.08
CA ALA A 335 1.25 7.17 12.37
C ALA A 335 1.67 6.25 13.53
N GLN A 336 2.36 6.81 14.52
CA GLN A 336 2.90 6.12 15.68
C GLN A 336 2.67 6.94 16.96
N PRO A 337 2.91 6.36 18.15
CA PRO A 337 2.91 7.13 19.40
C PRO A 337 3.85 8.35 19.32
N ALA A 338 3.52 9.41 20.04
CA ALA A 338 4.23 10.68 19.96
C ALA A 338 5.74 10.59 20.25
N ASP A 339 6.16 9.70 21.15
CA ASP A 339 7.56 9.45 21.49
C ASP A 339 8.36 8.80 20.33
N LEU A 340 7.67 8.15 19.41
CA LEU A 340 8.27 7.60 18.18
C LEU A 340 8.04 8.52 16.95
N ALA A 341 7.24 9.58 17.08
CA ALA A 341 6.79 10.47 16.01
C ALA A 341 7.20 11.94 16.26
N ASP A 342 8.42 12.17 16.74
CA ASP A 342 9.00 13.51 16.96
C ASP A 342 8.12 14.41 17.88
N GLY A 343 7.39 13.80 18.82
CA GLY A 343 6.52 14.48 19.77
C GLY A 343 5.11 14.79 19.24
N ARG A 344 4.80 14.41 17.98
CA ARG A 344 3.52 14.66 17.35
C ARG A 344 2.91 13.36 16.79
N ALA A 345 1.76 12.96 17.32
CA ALA A 345 1.11 11.71 16.92
C ALA A 345 0.05 11.89 15.81
N ASP A 346 -0.66 13.04 15.76
CA ASP A 346 -1.63 13.30 14.69
C ASP A 346 -0.93 13.51 13.35
N THR A 347 -1.41 12.92 12.28
CA THR A 347 -0.85 13.17 10.93
C THR A 347 -1.27 14.52 10.39
N GLY A 348 -2.50 14.95 10.70
CA GLY A 348 -3.04 16.27 10.37
C GLY A 348 -2.92 16.64 8.89
N TRP A 349 -3.09 15.65 8.01
CA TRP A 349 -2.87 15.80 6.57
C TRP A 349 -1.44 16.25 6.24
N SER A 350 -0.48 15.43 6.60
CA SER A 350 0.95 15.69 6.41
C SER A 350 1.31 16.07 4.97
N ALA A 351 0.76 15.38 3.97
CA ALA A 351 0.98 15.70 2.56
C ALA A 351 0.56 17.15 2.25
N SER A 352 -0.62 17.57 2.73
CA SER A 352 -1.13 18.93 2.53
C SER A 352 -0.31 19.98 3.26
N ARG A 353 0.15 19.68 4.49
CA ARG A 353 0.99 20.64 5.22
C ARG A 353 2.37 20.81 4.58
N MET A 354 2.97 19.72 4.10
CA MET A 354 4.27 19.78 3.43
C MET A 354 4.20 20.46 2.07
N LEU A 355 3.02 20.57 1.47
CA LEU A 355 2.81 21.34 0.25
C LEU A 355 3.30 22.79 0.37
N ALA A 356 3.19 23.38 1.57
CA ALA A 356 3.69 24.74 1.83
C ALA A 356 5.22 24.88 1.64
N GLU A 357 5.99 23.80 1.77
CA GLU A 357 7.43 23.76 1.50
C GLU A 357 7.73 23.48 0.01
N HIS A 358 6.70 23.16 -0.79
CA HIS A 358 6.81 22.72 -2.18
C HIS A 358 5.80 23.44 -3.09
N PRO A 359 5.89 24.78 -3.25
CA PRO A 359 4.90 25.59 -3.96
C PRO A 359 4.76 25.25 -5.45
N ASP A 360 5.72 24.57 -6.03
CA ASP A 360 5.68 24.06 -7.41
C ASP A 360 4.65 22.93 -7.62
N PHE A 361 4.16 22.32 -6.56
CA PHE A 361 3.04 21.36 -6.59
C PHE A 361 1.70 21.99 -6.19
N ASP A 362 1.70 23.19 -5.63
CA ASP A 362 0.49 23.84 -5.14
C ASP A 362 -0.27 24.52 -6.29
N PRO A 363 -1.49 24.03 -6.63
CA PRO A 363 -2.30 24.63 -7.68
C PRO A 363 -2.74 26.06 -7.35
N GLU A 364 -2.68 26.50 -6.10
CA GLU A 364 -3.01 27.88 -5.73
C GLU A 364 -1.77 28.80 -5.81
N ALA A 365 -0.58 28.27 -5.68
CA ALA A 365 0.67 29.03 -5.69
C ALA A 365 1.31 29.13 -7.09
N THR A 366 1.06 28.18 -7.99
CA THR A 366 1.65 28.19 -9.34
C THR A 366 0.61 27.99 -10.44
N ALA A 367 0.82 28.63 -11.59
CA ALA A 367 -0.08 28.53 -12.74
C ALA A 367 -0.11 27.12 -13.34
N VAL A 368 1.02 26.43 -13.32
CA VAL A 368 1.18 25.06 -13.84
C VAL A 368 1.87 24.22 -12.79
N PRO A 369 1.12 23.59 -11.86
CA PRO A 369 1.71 22.76 -10.81
C PRO A 369 2.25 21.45 -11.39
N LEU A 370 3.30 20.92 -10.75
CA LEU A 370 3.85 19.61 -11.09
C LEU A 370 2.86 18.49 -10.73
N PRO A 371 2.88 17.36 -11.47
CA PRO A 371 2.12 16.16 -11.11
C PRO A 371 2.55 15.60 -9.75
N THR A 372 1.60 15.07 -8.95
CA THR A 372 1.85 14.50 -7.62
C THR A 372 1.85 12.98 -7.63
N GLY A 373 2.56 12.37 -6.68
CA GLY A 373 2.52 10.92 -6.41
C GLY A 373 1.48 10.54 -5.35
N GLU A 374 1.89 9.72 -4.38
CA GLU A 374 1.04 9.25 -3.28
C GLU A 374 0.78 10.33 -2.21
N HIS A 375 0.30 11.50 -2.65
CA HIS A 375 0.00 12.63 -1.79
C HIS A 375 -1.51 12.78 -1.64
N VAL A 376 -2.08 12.14 -0.61
CA VAL A 376 -3.52 12.22 -0.33
C VAL A 376 -3.83 13.55 0.35
N MET A 377 -4.71 14.33 -0.27
CA MET A 377 -5.09 15.67 0.18
C MET A 377 -6.48 15.66 0.85
N PRO A 378 -6.78 16.60 1.77
CA PRO A 378 -8.10 16.71 2.39
C PRO A 378 -9.23 16.78 1.36
N TRP A 379 -9.04 17.55 0.29
CA TRP A 379 -10.05 17.73 -0.77
C TRP A 379 -10.34 16.42 -1.54
N SER A 380 -9.47 15.41 -1.51
CA SER A 380 -9.70 14.11 -2.19
C SER A 380 -10.97 13.43 -1.71
N VAL A 381 -11.29 13.55 -0.41
CA VAL A 381 -12.51 12.98 0.18
C VAL A 381 -13.71 13.91 0.06
N GLU A 382 -13.53 15.20 -0.23
CA GLU A 382 -14.59 16.19 -0.31
C GLU A 382 -15.12 16.36 -1.73
N VAL A 383 -14.22 16.37 -2.72
CA VAL A 383 -14.52 16.63 -4.14
C VAL A 383 -15.11 15.40 -4.82
N ASP A 384 -14.58 14.20 -4.55
CA ASP A 384 -15.13 12.98 -5.13
C ASP A 384 -16.44 12.58 -4.43
N PRO A 385 -17.58 12.57 -5.15
CA PRO A 385 -18.87 12.23 -4.56
C PRO A 385 -18.93 10.80 -4.00
N ARG A 386 -18.08 9.91 -4.47
CA ARG A 386 -17.98 8.52 -4.01
C ARG A 386 -17.33 8.43 -2.62
N LEU A 387 -16.36 9.31 -2.30
CA LEU A 387 -15.65 9.34 -1.03
C LEU A 387 -16.26 10.30 0.01
N ARG A 388 -17.01 11.29 -0.44
CA ARG A 388 -17.59 12.33 0.43
C ARG A 388 -18.31 11.80 1.68
N PRO A 389 -19.01 10.65 1.65
CA PRO A 389 -19.61 10.08 2.86
C PRO A 389 -18.62 9.70 3.95
N LEU A 390 -17.31 9.65 3.65
CA LEU A 390 -16.23 9.34 4.60
C LEU A 390 -15.43 10.57 5.04
N ALA A 391 -15.79 11.79 4.61
CA ALA A 391 -15.00 13.00 4.90
C ALA A 391 -14.86 13.26 6.41
N GLY A 392 -15.92 13.07 7.20
CA GLY A 392 -15.87 13.19 8.67
C GLY A 392 -14.94 12.13 9.30
N THR A 393 -15.04 10.89 8.84
CA THR A 393 -14.16 9.79 9.28
C THR A 393 -12.70 10.07 8.96
N ALA A 394 -12.39 10.53 7.73
CA ALA A 394 -11.02 10.84 7.30
C ALA A 394 -10.40 11.98 8.13
N ARG A 395 -11.18 13.01 8.43
CA ARG A 395 -10.76 14.11 9.30
C ARG A 395 -10.41 13.61 10.71
N LEU A 396 -11.28 12.77 11.31
CA LEU A 396 -11.03 12.20 12.64
C LEU A 396 -9.77 11.33 12.68
N LEU A 397 -9.48 10.58 11.62
CA LEU A 397 -8.23 9.81 11.51
C LEU A 397 -7.01 10.71 11.39
N ALA A 398 -7.08 11.78 10.60
CA ALA A 398 -5.98 12.75 10.48
C ALA A 398 -5.70 13.49 11.80
N GLU A 399 -6.73 13.80 12.58
CA GLU A 399 -6.66 14.49 13.89
C GLU A 399 -6.33 13.53 15.07
N ARG A 400 -6.30 12.21 14.83
CA ARG A 400 -6.09 11.21 15.88
C ARG A 400 -4.69 11.30 16.46
N THR A 401 -4.60 11.34 17.80
CA THR A 401 -3.33 11.38 18.55
C THR A 401 -3.00 10.08 19.29
N GLN A 402 -3.93 9.14 19.33
CA GLN A 402 -3.75 7.88 20.06
C GLN A 402 -3.53 6.73 19.06
N TRP A 403 -2.28 6.47 18.77
CA TRP A 403 -1.85 5.38 17.90
C TRP A 403 -1.05 4.34 18.66
N GLY A 404 -1.30 3.06 18.40
CA GLY A 404 -0.41 1.98 18.80
C GLY A 404 0.86 1.94 17.92
N PRO A 405 1.95 1.35 18.41
CA PRO A 405 3.21 1.25 17.68
C PRO A 405 3.04 0.40 16.40
N LEU A 406 3.65 0.85 15.30
CA LEU A 406 3.76 0.08 14.07
C LEU A 406 4.90 -0.93 14.13
N TYR A 407 5.94 -0.60 14.89
CA TYR A 407 7.18 -1.37 14.97
C TYR A 407 7.70 -1.42 16.41
N ASP A 408 8.38 -2.51 16.75
CA ASP A 408 9.24 -2.60 17.94
C ASP A 408 10.70 -2.43 17.50
N VAL A 409 11.22 -1.22 17.66
CA VAL A 409 12.57 -0.86 17.23
C VAL A 409 13.64 -1.66 17.97
N ALA A 410 13.39 -2.02 19.24
CA ALA A 410 14.32 -2.81 20.04
C ALA A 410 14.38 -4.26 19.54
N SER A 411 13.23 -4.85 19.21
CA SER A 411 13.16 -6.18 18.60
C SER A 411 13.85 -6.22 17.25
N LEU A 412 13.61 -5.21 16.38
CA LEU A 412 14.26 -5.10 15.07
C LEU A 412 15.79 -4.97 15.18
N ALA A 413 16.29 -4.24 16.18
CA ALA A 413 17.74 -4.13 16.44
C ALA A 413 18.36 -5.45 16.90
N GLN A 414 17.57 -6.42 17.35
CA GLN A 414 17.98 -7.75 17.77
C GLN A 414 17.57 -8.84 16.78
N ASN A 415 17.01 -8.48 15.63
CA ASN A 415 16.49 -9.42 14.63
C ASN A 415 17.48 -10.53 14.30
N THR A 416 16.98 -11.75 14.16
CA THR A 416 17.75 -12.94 13.77
C THR A 416 17.21 -13.60 12.49
N VAL A 417 16.05 -13.15 12.02
CA VAL A 417 15.45 -13.61 10.77
C VAL A 417 16.29 -13.09 9.59
N PRO A 418 16.69 -13.93 8.62
CA PRO A 418 17.32 -13.45 7.40
C PRO A 418 16.37 -12.53 6.61
N VAL A 419 16.80 -11.31 6.31
CA VAL A 419 16.01 -10.31 5.59
C VAL A 419 16.84 -9.75 4.44
N ALA A 420 16.24 -9.67 3.25
CA ALA A 420 16.81 -8.99 2.10
C ALA A 420 15.80 -7.98 1.52
N ALA A 421 16.28 -6.81 1.13
CA ALA A 421 15.46 -5.75 0.57
C ALA A 421 16.06 -5.17 -0.70
N ALA A 422 15.24 -5.05 -1.75
CA ALA A 422 15.52 -4.19 -2.90
C ALA A 422 15.09 -2.76 -2.55
N VAL A 423 16.02 -1.82 -2.62
CA VAL A 423 15.80 -0.38 -2.42
C VAL A 423 16.10 0.31 -3.73
N TYR A 424 15.11 0.99 -4.28
CA TYR A 424 15.24 1.66 -5.56
C TYR A 424 15.74 3.09 -5.36
N ALA A 425 16.80 3.46 -6.09
CA ALA A 425 17.52 4.73 -5.87
C ALA A 425 16.62 5.96 -6.09
N ASP A 426 15.73 5.89 -7.08
CA ASP A 426 14.85 6.98 -7.49
C ASP A 426 13.37 6.67 -7.23
N ASP A 427 13.11 5.90 -6.16
CA ASP A 427 11.73 5.62 -5.71
C ASP A 427 11.05 6.91 -5.26
N VAL A 428 9.90 7.21 -5.88
CA VAL A 428 9.11 8.42 -5.61
C VAL A 428 8.07 8.24 -4.51
N TYR A 429 7.87 7.00 -4.01
CA TYR A 429 6.88 6.66 -2.99
C TYR A 429 7.52 6.23 -1.68
N VAL A 430 8.55 5.39 -1.75
CA VAL A 430 9.28 4.90 -0.57
C VAL A 430 10.73 5.40 -0.67
N ASP A 431 10.97 6.56 -0.09
CA ASP A 431 12.24 7.27 -0.22
C ASP A 431 13.44 6.40 0.11
N ARG A 432 14.45 6.44 -0.76
CA ARG A 432 15.68 5.67 -0.66
C ARG A 432 16.45 5.95 0.64
N ASP A 433 16.57 7.21 1.06
CA ASP A 433 17.40 7.58 2.21
C ASP A 433 16.74 7.15 3.51
N LEU A 434 15.40 7.28 3.61
CA LEU A 434 14.61 6.75 4.73
C LEU A 434 14.64 5.22 4.76
N SER A 435 14.66 4.55 3.61
CA SER A 435 14.81 3.09 3.51
C SER A 435 16.18 2.63 4.02
N ILE A 436 17.25 3.31 3.66
CA ILE A 436 18.61 3.01 4.12
C ILE A 436 18.75 3.28 5.64
N GLU A 437 18.12 4.34 6.15
CA GLU A 437 18.06 4.59 7.60
C GLU A 437 17.43 3.40 8.33
N THR A 438 16.29 2.91 7.85
CA THR A 438 15.60 1.74 8.40
C THR A 438 16.47 0.50 8.33
N ALA A 439 17.08 0.23 7.18
CA ALA A 439 17.94 -0.93 7.00
C ALA A 439 19.10 -0.99 7.99
N ARG A 440 19.68 0.16 8.34
CA ARG A 440 20.76 0.25 9.34
C ARG A 440 20.31 -0.07 10.78
N ARG A 441 19.00 0.04 11.04
CA ARG A 441 18.41 -0.21 12.38
C ARG A 441 17.85 -1.61 12.53
N VAL A 442 17.68 -2.37 11.44
CA VAL A 442 17.24 -3.76 11.45
C VAL A 442 18.45 -4.67 11.33
N ARG A 443 18.78 -5.39 12.43
CA ARG A 443 19.94 -6.27 12.45
C ARG A 443 19.83 -7.36 11.38
N GLY A 444 20.91 -7.54 10.62
CA GLY A 444 21.00 -8.59 9.60
C GLY A 444 20.19 -8.36 8.32
N LEU A 445 19.53 -7.21 8.18
CA LEU A 445 18.89 -6.82 6.93
C LEU A 445 19.97 -6.49 5.90
N ARG A 446 19.89 -7.15 4.75
CA ARG A 446 20.79 -6.95 3.59
C ARG A 446 20.06 -6.14 2.53
N VAL A 447 20.68 -5.07 2.06
CA VAL A 447 20.12 -4.19 1.04
C VAL A 447 20.77 -4.46 -0.30
N TRP A 448 19.96 -4.59 -1.32
CA TRP A 448 20.34 -4.38 -2.71
C TRP A 448 19.80 -3.04 -3.16
N GLU A 449 20.68 -2.04 -3.25
CA GLU A 449 20.36 -0.74 -3.82
C GLU A 449 20.57 -0.78 -5.33
N THR A 450 19.59 -0.29 -6.09
CA THR A 450 19.66 -0.30 -7.57
C THR A 450 18.93 0.90 -8.17
N GLY A 451 19.50 1.48 -9.23
CA GLY A 451 18.87 2.48 -10.10
C GLY A 451 18.24 1.88 -11.36
N ALA A 452 18.34 0.54 -11.56
CA ALA A 452 17.78 -0.10 -12.74
C ALA A 452 16.24 -0.15 -12.75
N PHE A 453 15.63 0.00 -11.59
CA PHE A 453 14.18 -0.06 -11.40
C PHE A 453 13.69 1.13 -10.58
N HIS A 454 12.41 1.46 -10.77
CA HIS A 454 11.64 2.30 -9.86
C HIS A 454 10.75 1.46 -8.96
N HIS A 455 9.77 2.06 -8.30
CA HIS A 455 8.91 1.41 -7.30
C HIS A 455 8.29 0.07 -7.77
N ASP A 456 8.02 -0.06 -9.05
CA ASP A 456 7.39 -1.23 -9.66
C ASP A 456 8.38 -2.33 -10.09
N GLY A 457 9.63 -2.29 -9.69
CA GLY A 457 10.67 -3.21 -10.17
C GLY A 457 10.25 -4.68 -10.17
N ILE A 458 9.51 -5.12 -9.13
CA ILE A 458 9.01 -6.50 -9.06
C ILE A 458 8.02 -6.84 -10.20
N ALA A 459 7.33 -5.86 -10.75
CA ALA A 459 6.48 -6.05 -11.93
C ALA A 459 7.29 -6.04 -13.23
N ASP A 460 8.41 -5.29 -13.26
CA ASP A 460 9.28 -5.18 -14.43
C ASP A 460 10.13 -6.45 -14.62
N ASP A 461 10.84 -6.90 -13.57
CA ASP A 461 11.66 -8.12 -13.60
C ASP A 461 11.61 -8.87 -12.25
N GLY A 462 10.44 -9.36 -11.91
CA GLY A 462 10.21 -10.11 -10.67
C GLY A 462 11.10 -11.33 -10.49
N PRO A 463 11.33 -12.19 -11.52
CA PRO A 463 12.21 -13.34 -11.39
C PRO A 463 13.63 -12.96 -10.96
N ALA A 464 14.29 -12.03 -11.66
CA ALA A 464 15.66 -11.61 -11.33
C ALA A 464 15.76 -10.97 -9.94
N ILE A 465 14.76 -10.16 -9.56
CA ILE A 465 14.70 -9.53 -8.23
C ILE A 465 14.56 -10.61 -7.15
N LEU A 466 13.67 -11.59 -7.32
CA LEU A 466 13.48 -12.67 -6.36
C LEU A 466 14.71 -13.55 -6.22
N ASP A 467 15.32 -13.96 -7.32
CA ASP A 467 16.55 -14.76 -7.30
C ASP A 467 17.64 -14.05 -6.50
N ARG A 468 17.81 -12.75 -6.73
CA ARG A 468 18.79 -11.96 -5.98
C ARG A 468 18.45 -11.87 -4.49
N LEU A 469 17.22 -11.56 -4.13
CA LEU A 469 16.81 -11.45 -2.73
C LEU A 469 16.89 -12.82 -2.01
N LEU A 470 16.51 -13.91 -2.66
CA LEU A 470 16.63 -15.25 -2.11
C LEU A 470 18.11 -15.61 -1.87
N ALA A 471 18.99 -15.37 -2.84
CA ALA A 471 20.43 -15.58 -2.69
C ALA A 471 21.00 -14.78 -1.51
N MET A 472 20.57 -13.53 -1.31
CA MET A 472 21.00 -12.69 -0.19
C MET A 472 20.54 -13.22 1.18
N THR A 473 19.52 -14.06 1.25
CA THR A 473 19.03 -14.64 2.53
C THR A 473 19.60 -16.02 2.83
N THR A 474 20.48 -16.57 1.99
CA THR A 474 21.17 -17.85 2.27
C THR A 474 22.43 -17.64 3.11
N PRO A 475 22.84 -18.63 3.95
CA PRO A 475 24.04 -18.53 4.78
C PRO A 475 25.32 -18.27 3.95
N ASP A 476 25.43 -18.84 2.76
CA ASP A 476 26.58 -18.69 1.86
C ASP A 476 26.58 -17.39 1.05
N GLY A 477 25.47 -16.65 1.03
CA GLY A 477 25.32 -15.36 0.35
C GLY A 477 26.07 -14.19 1.01
N ALA A 478 26.84 -14.42 2.07
CA ALA A 478 27.59 -13.37 2.76
C ALA A 478 28.76 -12.77 1.94
N GLY A 479 29.02 -13.26 0.71
CA GLY A 479 30.14 -12.84 -0.12
C GLY A 479 29.83 -11.84 -1.24
N THR A 480 28.56 -11.46 -1.45
CA THR A 480 28.20 -10.56 -2.56
C THR A 480 27.66 -9.21 -2.08
N THR A 481 28.48 -8.45 -1.36
CA THR A 481 28.39 -6.99 -1.40
C THR A 481 29.07 -6.55 -2.70
N THR A 482 28.37 -6.62 -3.80
CA THR A 482 28.86 -6.01 -5.05
C THR A 482 28.60 -4.51 -4.97
N ALA A 483 29.66 -3.74 -5.28
CA ALA A 483 29.57 -2.34 -5.65
C ALA A 483 28.46 -2.13 -6.71
N PRO A 484 27.87 -0.94 -6.82
CA PRO A 484 26.87 -0.65 -7.84
C PRO A 484 27.43 -1.03 -9.21
N ASP A 485 26.62 -1.71 -10.02
CA ASP A 485 26.93 -1.96 -11.42
C ASP A 485 27.13 -0.61 -12.12
N PRO A 486 28.19 -0.43 -12.92
CA PRO A 486 28.34 0.79 -13.69
C PRO A 486 27.14 0.92 -14.64
N VAL A 487 26.54 2.07 -14.60
CA VAL A 487 25.52 2.48 -15.56
C VAL A 487 26.24 2.71 -16.89
N ASP A 488 25.96 1.87 -17.90
CA ASP A 488 26.26 2.16 -19.31
C ASP A 488 25.10 2.94 -19.96
#